data_7003e99cc5e52270e5e9bceca78b2acb
#
_entry.id   7003e99cc5e52270e5e9bceca78b2acb
#
_cell.length_a   1.000
_cell.length_b   1.000
_cell.length_c   1.000
_cell.angle_alpha   90.00
_cell.angle_beta   90.00
_cell.angle_gamma   90.00
#
_symmetry.space_group_name_H-M   'P 1'
#
loop_
_entity.id
_entity.type
_entity.pdbx_description
1 polymer ?
#
loop_
_entity_poly.entity_id
_entity_poly.type
_entity_poly.pdbx_seq_one_letter_code
_entity_poly.pdbx_strand_id
1 'polypeptide(L)'
;MPATTALLTRSGHLLLLGVLSLGGCVRLGPDFQPPAEAWSKQWNSTALEQASERAAHPDLRQWWQVFGDPVLDRLISEADARNSSLKIAGLRVLEARAQLGIAESGRYPQLQQLGVDSLYVDRHQSGGNNPQDLHFWQHSSAFDVGWELDFWGRFSRAIESSDAQYFAAQANYEDALVLLRAQVADTYFSLRTTEARLRVARENAVQQKRNFEITEKLFNSGQSAELDLQQAKTQYLGTLSSIPAFEDQLLRTRNALAVLVGQPPGGAALLAEQPGLIPLVDRAVLQDVPANLLLRRPDVRAAELNVAAQSALVGVAETDLYPSLTLLGSIVWSTDSLSATPRSLDLIGGPSLRWNIFDYGRIRNNIRVQDARLQQLIEAYRDKVRQAAREADDAASGLSKALERERILREAEGAARRSLVLANTQYREGYSDFQRVLDAQRALLELQDNYLVSRSNAVSNLIALYKAVGGGWQSTSPQIDEPTREQMQQRTNWGDLLTAPPAQPLYPLPSQDRRHD
;
A
#
# COMPACT_ATOMS: atom_id res chain seq x y z
N MET A 1 33.03 -31.28 -65.92
CA MET A 1 32.65 -30.06 -65.20
C MET A 1 31.43 -30.30 -64.34
N PRO A 2 31.61 -30.71 -63.04
CA PRO A 2 30.65 -30.39 -62.02
C PRO A 2 31.35 -30.22 -60.64
N ALA A 3 32.17 -29.19 -60.47
CA ALA A 3 32.82 -28.98 -59.15
C ALA A 3 32.64 -27.53 -58.62
N THR A 4 32.05 -26.63 -59.37
CA THR A 4 31.89 -25.22 -58.99
C THR A 4 30.56 -24.86 -58.31
N THR A 5 29.52 -25.65 -58.43
CA THR A 5 28.18 -25.42 -57.82
C THR A 5 28.13 -25.79 -56.35
N ALA A 6 28.95 -26.72 -55.86
CA ALA A 6 28.94 -27.16 -54.44
C ALA A 6 29.66 -26.23 -53.48
N LEU A 7 30.58 -25.36 -53.99
CA LEU A 7 31.32 -24.37 -53.17
C LEU A 7 30.49 -23.11 -52.89
N LEU A 8 29.63 -22.68 -53.78
CA LEU A 8 28.80 -21.49 -53.64
C LEU A 8 27.68 -21.69 -52.59
N THR A 9 27.13 -22.90 -52.48
CA THR A 9 26.10 -23.25 -51.46
C THR A 9 26.69 -23.30 -50.04
N ARG A 10 27.92 -23.85 -49.87
CA ARG A 10 28.57 -23.89 -48.57
C ARG A 10 29.01 -22.51 -48.05
N SER A 11 29.44 -21.63 -48.91
CA SER A 11 29.82 -20.24 -48.54
C SER A 11 28.59 -19.41 -48.13
N GLY A 12 27.43 -19.62 -48.79
CA GLY A 12 26.18 -18.95 -48.40
C GLY A 12 25.65 -19.32 -47.04
N HIS A 13 25.78 -20.62 -46.68
CA HIS A 13 25.35 -21.11 -45.36
C HIS A 13 26.30 -20.62 -44.22
N LEU A 14 27.60 -20.50 -44.49
CA LEU A 14 28.60 -19.96 -43.54
C LEU A 14 28.42 -18.44 -43.31
N LEU A 15 28.05 -17.69 -44.36
CA LEU A 15 27.73 -16.28 -44.25
C LEU A 15 26.41 -16.03 -43.50
N LEU A 16 25.39 -16.89 -43.70
CA LEU A 16 24.12 -16.81 -42.96
C LEU A 16 24.33 -17.15 -41.47
N LEU A 17 25.14 -18.16 -41.15
CA LEU A 17 25.52 -18.50 -39.76
C LEU A 17 26.38 -17.40 -39.13
N GLY A 18 27.27 -16.75 -39.87
CA GLY A 18 28.12 -15.65 -39.38
C GLY A 18 27.34 -14.37 -39.07
N VAL A 19 26.28 -14.08 -39.82
CA VAL A 19 25.37 -12.95 -39.55
C VAL A 19 24.47 -13.22 -38.35
N LEU A 20 24.07 -14.47 -38.12
CA LEU A 20 23.30 -14.88 -36.94
C LEU A 20 24.12 -14.86 -35.63
N SER A 21 25.44 -15.03 -35.70
CA SER A 21 26.31 -15.07 -34.51
C SER A 21 26.77 -13.68 -34.04
N LEU A 22 26.59 -12.61 -34.84
CA LEU A 22 26.91 -11.22 -34.48
C LEU A 22 25.72 -10.42 -33.94
N GLY A 23 24.52 -10.96 -34.02
CA GLY A 23 23.34 -10.38 -33.40
C GLY A 23 23.17 -10.86 -31.97
N GLY A 24 23.85 -10.23 -31.01
CA GLY A 24 23.46 -10.37 -29.60
C GLY A 24 21.97 -10.09 -29.47
N CYS A 25 21.25 -10.82 -28.58
CA CYS A 25 19.83 -10.57 -28.33
C CYS A 25 19.58 -9.09 -28.10
N VAL A 26 18.90 -8.43 -29.04
CA VAL A 26 18.57 -7.00 -28.96
C VAL A 26 17.28 -6.87 -28.16
N ARG A 27 17.34 -6.21 -27.04
CA ARG A 27 16.14 -5.85 -26.28
C ARG A 27 15.54 -4.59 -26.88
N LEU A 28 14.34 -4.69 -27.43
CA LEU A 28 13.61 -3.56 -27.98
C LEU A 28 12.92 -2.76 -26.86
N GLY A 29 12.56 -1.51 -27.20
CA GLY A 29 11.90 -0.58 -26.29
C GLY A 29 12.83 0.20 -25.39
N PRO A 30 12.28 1.20 -24.70
CA PRO A 30 13.06 2.06 -23.82
C PRO A 30 13.52 1.33 -22.57
N ASP A 31 14.78 1.54 -22.18
CA ASP A 31 15.23 1.17 -20.84
C ASP A 31 14.66 2.16 -19.83
N PHE A 32 14.23 1.63 -18.68
CA PHE A 32 13.67 2.46 -17.64
C PHE A 32 14.69 3.49 -17.16
N GLN A 33 14.26 4.74 -17.13
CA GLN A 33 14.97 5.84 -16.47
C GLN A 33 14.02 6.45 -15.44
N PRO A 34 14.47 6.63 -14.19
CA PRO A 34 13.63 7.26 -13.18
C PRO A 34 13.21 8.66 -13.64
N PRO A 35 11.91 8.98 -13.59
CA PRO A 35 11.46 10.30 -14.01
C PRO A 35 12.14 11.38 -13.18
N ALA A 36 12.75 12.35 -13.87
CA ALA A 36 13.31 13.51 -13.20
C ALA A 36 12.16 14.34 -12.60
N GLU A 37 12.18 14.54 -11.31
CA GLU A 37 11.28 15.45 -10.63
C GLU A 37 12.11 16.60 -10.05
N ALA A 38 11.64 17.84 -10.26
CA ALA A 38 12.25 19.01 -9.64
C ALA A 38 11.90 18.98 -8.15
N TRP A 39 12.72 18.26 -7.40
CA TRP A 39 12.61 18.20 -5.95
C TRP A 39 13.14 19.49 -5.33
N SER A 40 12.34 20.17 -4.54
CA SER A 40 12.85 21.23 -3.68
C SER A 40 13.76 20.63 -2.62
N LYS A 41 15.04 20.99 -2.63
CA LYS A 41 16.00 20.57 -1.59
C LYS A 41 15.71 21.21 -0.21
N GLN A 42 14.72 22.10 -0.16
CA GLN A 42 14.35 22.86 1.03
C GLN A 42 12.84 22.75 1.26
N TRP A 43 12.47 22.68 2.53
CA TRP A 43 11.08 22.74 2.96
C TRP A 43 10.52 24.16 2.83
N ASN A 44 9.25 24.31 2.45
CA ASN A 44 8.56 25.60 2.44
C ASN A 44 8.10 26.00 3.86
N SER A 45 7.90 25.05 4.74
CA SER A 45 7.49 25.31 6.11
C SER A 45 8.66 25.82 6.95
N THR A 46 8.51 27.00 7.56
CA THR A 46 9.47 27.54 8.54
C THR A 46 9.65 26.61 9.74
N ALA A 47 8.70 25.70 9.98
CA ALA A 47 8.79 24.70 11.03
C ALA A 47 9.89 23.66 10.76
N LEU A 48 10.19 23.39 9.48
CA LEU A 48 11.23 22.45 9.03
C LEU A 48 12.49 23.15 8.48
N GLU A 49 12.49 24.47 8.40
CA GLU A 49 13.61 25.27 7.85
C GLU A 49 14.93 25.05 8.62
N GLN A 50 14.83 24.70 9.90
CA GLN A 50 15.97 24.40 10.78
C GLN A 50 16.31 22.90 10.84
N ALA A 51 15.57 22.05 10.12
CA ALA A 51 15.86 20.63 10.03
C ALA A 51 17.22 20.45 9.33
N SER A 52 18.23 20.07 10.09
CA SER A 52 19.61 19.97 9.63
C SER A 52 19.74 18.83 8.62
N GLU A 53 20.36 19.08 7.47
CA GLU A 53 20.83 18.02 6.53
C GLU A 53 21.80 17.03 7.20
N ARG A 54 22.31 17.35 8.38
CA ARG A 54 23.27 16.58 9.18
C ARG A 54 22.66 15.84 10.36
N ALA A 55 21.35 15.89 10.56
CA ALA A 55 20.72 15.13 11.62
C ALA A 55 21.02 13.64 11.42
N ALA A 56 21.55 12.99 12.45
CA ALA A 56 21.66 11.53 12.47
C ALA A 56 20.25 10.99 12.17
N HIS A 57 20.12 10.19 11.11
CA HIS A 57 18.81 9.68 10.71
C HIS A 57 18.16 8.97 11.90
N PRO A 58 17.07 9.50 12.49
CA PRO A 58 16.41 8.85 13.59
C PRO A 58 15.95 7.48 13.12
N ASP A 59 16.03 6.49 14.00
CA ASP A 59 15.44 5.17 13.71
C ASP A 59 13.92 5.30 13.69
N LEU A 60 13.37 5.58 12.50
CA LEU A 60 11.95 5.77 12.30
C LEU A 60 11.17 4.44 12.28
N ARG A 61 11.83 3.30 12.43
CA ARG A 61 11.19 1.96 12.33
C ARG A 61 10.14 1.73 13.40
N GLN A 62 10.37 2.25 14.59
CA GLN A 62 9.48 2.13 15.74
C GLN A 62 9.17 3.51 16.34
N TRP A 63 8.83 4.47 15.48
CA TRP A 63 8.62 5.86 15.85
C TRP A 63 7.59 6.05 16.99
N TRP A 64 6.60 5.15 17.12
CA TRP A 64 5.57 5.24 18.17
C TRP A 64 6.12 5.05 19.58
N GLN A 65 7.31 4.48 19.74
CA GLN A 65 7.97 4.34 21.04
C GLN A 65 8.34 5.70 21.67
N VAL A 66 8.39 6.78 20.87
CA VAL A 66 8.56 8.14 21.38
C VAL A 66 7.50 8.53 22.41
N PHE A 67 6.32 7.91 22.37
CA PHE A 67 5.24 8.16 23.32
C PHE A 67 5.42 7.42 24.66
N GLY A 68 6.30 6.44 24.75
CA GLY A 68 6.58 5.67 25.96
C GLY A 68 5.36 4.93 26.53
N ASP A 69 4.41 4.53 25.66
CA ASP A 69 3.16 3.88 26.06
C ASP A 69 3.18 2.39 25.70
N PRO A 70 3.35 1.48 26.68
CA PRO A 70 3.43 0.04 26.44
C PRO A 70 2.10 -0.56 25.94
N VAL A 71 0.95 0.11 26.15
CA VAL A 71 -0.33 -0.35 25.59
C VAL A 71 -0.35 -0.11 24.08
N LEU A 72 0.15 1.05 23.63
CA LEU A 72 0.30 1.35 22.21
C LEU A 72 1.23 0.33 21.51
N ASP A 73 2.38 0.01 22.13
CA ASP A 73 3.33 -0.98 21.59
C ASP A 73 2.66 -2.34 21.35
N ARG A 74 1.87 -2.81 22.33
CA ARG A 74 1.13 -4.06 22.21
C ARG A 74 0.03 -4.01 21.15
N LEU A 75 -0.71 -2.91 21.07
CA LEU A 75 -1.76 -2.74 20.05
C LEU A 75 -1.19 -2.76 18.63
N ILE A 76 -0.06 -2.09 18.40
CA ILE A 76 0.63 -2.11 17.11
C ILE A 76 1.11 -3.53 16.79
N SER A 77 1.72 -4.22 17.74
CA SER A 77 2.17 -5.61 17.57
C SER A 77 1.01 -6.56 17.23
N GLU A 78 -0.15 -6.41 17.89
CA GLU A 78 -1.35 -7.20 17.56
C GLU A 78 -1.90 -6.86 16.17
N ALA A 79 -1.93 -5.57 15.81
CA ALA A 79 -2.36 -5.13 14.49
C ALA A 79 -1.47 -5.72 13.39
N ASP A 80 -0.15 -5.63 13.53
CA ASP A 80 0.81 -6.21 12.59
C ASP A 80 0.59 -7.71 12.38
N ALA A 81 0.25 -8.45 13.45
CA ALA A 81 0.04 -9.89 13.40
C ALA A 81 -1.34 -10.30 12.83
N ARG A 82 -2.39 -9.51 13.07
CA ARG A 82 -3.78 -9.97 12.88
C ARG A 82 -4.61 -9.14 11.91
N ASN A 83 -4.17 -7.94 11.53
CA ASN A 83 -4.97 -7.07 10.68
C ASN A 83 -5.23 -7.69 9.30
N SER A 84 -6.51 -7.77 8.92
CA SER A 84 -6.94 -8.41 7.66
C SER A 84 -6.45 -7.66 6.41
N SER A 85 -6.42 -6.32 6.44
CA SER A 85 -5.95 -5.53 5.30
C SER A 85 -4.47 -5.75 5.05
N LEU A 86 -3.65 -5.85 6.12
CA LEU A 86 -2.24 -6.16 6.02
C LEU A 86 -1.99 -7.58 5.50
N LYS A 87 -2.78 -8.56 5.96
CA LYS A 87 -2.73 -9.94 5.43
C LYS A 87 -3.07 -9.99 3.94
N ILE A 88 -4.10 -9.26 3.51
CA ILE A 88 -4.45 -9.14 2.08
C ILE A 88 -3.29 -8.53 1.29
N ALA A 89 -2.65 -7.48 1.78
CA ALA A 89 -1.48 -6.89 1.13
C ALA A 89 -0.32 -7.91 1.02
N GLY A 90 -0.07 -8.70 2.05
CA GLY A 90 0.92 -9.79 2.02
C GLY A 90 0.59 -10.88 0.99
N LEU A 91 -0.68 -11.27 0.88
CA LEU A 91 -1.13 -12.24 -0.14
C LEU A 91 -0.98 -11.71 -1.57
N ARG A 92 -1.15 -10.39 -1.79
CA ARG A 92 -0.88 -9.75 -3.09
C ARG A 92 0.60 -9.82 -3.48
N VAL A 93 1.52 -9.78 -2.53
CA VAL A 93 2.95 -9.99 -2.81
C VAL A 93 3.19 -11.42 -3.29
N LEU A 94 2.55 -12.43 -2.68
CA LEU A 94 2.63 -13.82 -3.17
C LEU A 94 2.01 -14.00 -4.54
N GLU A 95 0.87 -13.36 -4.80
CA GLU A 95 0.23 -13.36 -6.12
C GLU A 95 1.19 -12.80 -7.18
N ALA A 96 1.78 -11.62 -6.93
CA ALA A 96 2.74 -10.99 -7.85
C ALA A 96 3.98 -11.88 -8.06
N ARG A 97 4.45 -12.59 -7.02
CA ARG A 97 5.54 -13.55 -7.14
C ARG A 97 5.18 -14.74 -8.02
N ALA A 98 3.96 -15.25 -7.91
CA ALA A 98 3.49 -16.32 -8.79
C ALA A 98 3.36 -15.85 -10.25
N GLN A 99 2.91 -14.59 -10.46
CA GLN A 99 2.85 -13.97 -11.78
C GLN A 99 4.25 -13.79 -12.40
N LEU A 100 5.26 -13.42 -11.58
CA LEU A 100 6.66 -13.39 -12.02
C LEU A 100 7.11 -14.79 -12.48
N GLY A 101 6.81 -15.84 -11.73
CA GLY A 101 7.13 -17.23 -12.13
C GLY A 101 6.45 -17.63 -13.45
N ILE A 102 5.22 -17.16 -13.71
CA ILE A 102 4.55 -17.35 -15.00
C ILE A 102 5.32 -16.63 -16.12
N ALA A 103 5.75 -15.39 -15.92
CA ALA A 103 6.54 -14.66 -16.90
C ALA A 103 7.89 -15.32 -17.17
N GLU A 104 8.57 -15.81 -16.12
CA GLU A 104 9.85 -16.52 -16.21
C GLU A 104 9.75 -17.82 -17.03
N SER A 105 8.61 -18.50 -16.97
CA SER A 105 8.36 -19.71 -17.77
C SER A 105 8.45 -19.45 -19.27
N GLY A 106 8.23 -18.20 -19.70
CA GLY A 106 8.38 -17.79 -21.10
C GLY A 106 9.81 -17.92 -21.67
N ARG A 107 10.85 -18.06 -20.84
CA ARG A 107 12.23 -18.33 -21.28
C ARG A 107 12.42 -19.74 -21.83
N TYR A 108 11.57 -20.69 -21.41
CA TYR A 108 11.64 -22.10 -21.77
C TYR A 108 10.69 -22.41 -22.91
N PRO A 109 10.75 -23.60 -23.53
CA PRO A 109 9.76 -23.98 -24.54
C PRO A 109 8.33 -23.78 -24.03
N GLN A 110 7.59 -22.89 -24.69
CA GLN A 110 6.26 -22.46 -24.21
C GLN A 110 5.18 -23.52 -24.49
N LEU A 111 5.39 -24.36 -25.49
CA LEU A 111 4.50 -25.48 -25.81
C LEU A 111 5.21 -26.81 -25.58
N GLN A 112 4.65 -27.63 -24.70
CA GLN A 112 5.04 -29.02 -24.48
C GLN A 112 3.74 -29.78 -24.21
N GLN A 113 3.17 -30.36 -25.24
CA GLN A 113 1.81 -30.92 -25.17
C GLN A 113 1.79 -32.36 -25.68
N LEU A 114 1.18 -33.25 -24.93
CA LEU A 114 0.81 -34.59 -25.38
C LEU A 114 -0.67 -34.57 -25.71
N GLY A 115 -1.00 -34.78 -26.99
CA GLY A 115 -2.35 -34.94 -27.50
C GLY A 115 -2.65 -36.40 -27.83
N VAL A 116 -3.85 -36.86 -27.56
CA VAL A 116 -4.35 -38.15 -27.98
C VAL A 116 -5.74 -37.93 -28.56
N ASP A 117 -5.90 -38.24 -29.83
CA ASP A 117 -7.14 -38.06 -30.57
C ASP A 117 -7.65 -39.40 -31.13
N SER A 118 -8.96 -39.58 -31.06
CA SER A 118 -9.65 -40.72 -31.67
C SER A 118 -10.85 -40.17 -32.45
N LEU A 119 -10.73 -40.12 -33.76
CA LEU A 119 -11.69 -39.48 -34.63
C LEU A 119 -12.34 -40.53 -35.54
N TYR A 120 -13.66 -40.50 -35.66
CA TYR A 120 -14.38 -41.20 -36.72
C TYR A 120 -14.39 -40.32 -37.95
N VAL A 121 -13.77 -40.80 -39.02
CA VAL A 121 -13.66 -40.09 -40.31
C VAL A 121 -14.63 -40.71 -41.30
N ASP A 122 -15.56 -39.89 -41.78
CA ASP A 122 -16.45 -40.22 -42.91
C ASP A 122 -16.03 -39.34 -44.09
N ARG A 123 -15.34 -39.96 -45.06
CA ARG A 123 -14.75 -39.26 -46.21
C ARG A 123 -15.45 -39.68 -47.46
N HIS A 124 -16.22 -38.78 -48.04
CA HIS A 124 -16.80 -38.92 -49.37
C HIS A 124 -15.84 -38.36 -50.43
N GLN A 125 -15.26 -39.23 -51.23
CA GLN A 125 -14.38 -38.82 -52.32
C GLN A 125 -15.15 -38.78 -53.63
N SER A 126 -15.57 -37.59 -54.06
CA SER A 126 -16.21 -37.34 -55.35
C SER A 126 -15.16 -36.82 -56.33
N GLY A 127 -14.79 -37.68 -57.30
CA GLY A 127 -13.86 -37.31 -58.38
C GLY A 127 -12.79 -38.38 -58.61
N GLY A 128 -12.77 -38.98 -59.76
CA GLY A 128 -11.86 -40.06 -60.16
C GLY A 128 -12.65 -41.30 -60.70
N ASN A 129 -11.95 -42.22 -61.36
CA ASN A 129 -12.54 -43.40 -61.96
C ASN A 129 -13.15 -44.43 -60.98
N ASN A 130 -13.11 -44.17 -59.69
CA ASN A 130 -13.66 -45.01 -58.62
C ASN A 130 -14.01 -44.20 -57.38
N PRO A 131 -15.22 -43.66 -57.26
CA PRO A 131 -15.66 -42.99 -56.04
C PRO A 131 -15.71 -43.97 -54.87
N GLN A 132 -15.03 -43.75 -53.79
CA GLN A 132 -15.05 -44.57 -52.58
C GLN A 132 -15.47 -43.75 -51.39
N ASP A 133 -16.50 -44.21 -50.71
CA ASP A 133 -16.85 -43.73 -49.38
C ASP A 133 -16.03 -44.51 -48.38
N LEU A 134 -15.20 -43.82 -47.63
CA LEU A 134 -14.31 -44.41 -46.63
C LEU A 134 -14.79 -44.02 -45.21
N HIS A 135 -15.13 -45.03 -44.43
CA HIS A 135 -15.54 -44.88 -43.04
C HIS A 135 -14.51 -45.57 -42.16
N PHE A 136 -13.83 -44.82 -41.34
CA PHE A 136 -12.78 -45.38 -40.47
C PHE A 136 -12.54 -44.61 -39.20
N TRP A 137 -12.02 -45.28 -38.21
CA TRP A 137 -11.46 -44.65 -37.02
C TRP A 137 -10.00 -44.33 -37.27
N GLN A 138 -9.64 -43.07 -36.97
CA GLN A 138 -8.27 -42.59 -36.95
C GLN A 138 -7.87 -42.34 -35.48
N HIS A 139 -6.80 -42.96 -35.06
CA HIS A 139 -6.21 -42.72 -33.72
C HIS A 139 -4.86 -42.06 -33.93
N SER A 140 -4.61 -40.97 -33.18
CA SER A 140 -3.33 -40.28 -33.18
C SER A 140 -2.87 -39.94 -31.78
N SER A 141 -1.57 -40.03 -31.56
CA SER A 141 -0.92 -39.51 -30.39
C SER A 141 0.21 -38.61 -30.85
N ALA A 142 0.22 -37.37 -30.39
CA ALA A 142 1.22 -36.39 -30.78
C ALA A 142 1.87 -35.80 -29.54
N PHE A 143 3.21 -35.70 -29.56
CA PHE A 143 3.95 -34.88 -28.60
C PHE A 143 4.52 -33.69 -29.35
N ASP A 144 4.01 -32.50 -29.02
CA ASP A 144 4.36 -31.24 -29.65
C ASP A 144 5.24 -30.39 -28.76
N VAL A 145 6.30 -29.82 -29.31
CA VAL A 145 7.18 -28.86 -28.67
C VAL A 145 7.23 -27.61 -29.54
N GLY A 146 7.03 -26.47 -28.90
CA GLY A 146 7.18 -25.15 -29.52
C GLY A 146 7.97 -24.22 -28.62
N TRP A 147 9.02 -23.63 -29.16
CA TRP A 147 9.86 -22.65 -28.45
C TRP A 147 10.10 -21.42 -29.29
N GLU A 148 9.42 -20.32 -28.94
CA GLU A 148 9.71 -19.01 -29.51
C GLU A 148 10.99 -18.47 -28.86
N LEU A 149 11.98 -18.16 -29.70
CA LEU A 149 13.28 -17.64 -29.26
C LEU A 149 13.19 -16.14 -29.02
N ASP A 150 13.79 -15.68 -27.92
CA ASP A 150 13.70 -14.28 -27.46
C ASP A 150 14.72 -13.37 -28.15
N PHE A 151 14.72 -13.31 -29.50
CA PHE A 151 15.65 -12.48 -30.26
C PHE A 151 15.45 -10.97 -30.02
N TRP A 152 14.20 -10.54 -29.83
CA TRP A 152 13.81 -9.14 -29.71
C TRP A 152 13.53 -8.73 -28.26
N GLY A 153 13.74 -9.62 -27.32
CA GLY A 153 13.58 -9.33 -25.89
C GLY A 153 12.12 -9.34 -25.43
N ARG A 154 11.20 -9.97 -26.14
CA ARG A 154 9.79 -10.06 -25.76
C ARG A 154 9.59 -10.67 -24.36
N PHE A 155 10.13 -11.84 -24.15
CA PHE A 155 10.03 -12.54 -22.86
C PHE A 155 10.88 -11.86 -21.80
N SER A 156 12.08 -11.40 -22.15
CA SER A 156 12.94 -10.64 -21.23
C SER A 156 12.26 -9.37 -20.72
N ARG A 157 11.59 -8.60 -21.59
CA ARG A 157 10.82 -7.40 -21.20
C ARG A 157 9.55 -7.76 -20.40
N ALA A 158 8.87 -8.84 -20.71
CA ALA A 158 7.73 -9.32 -19.93
C ALA A 158 8.14 -9.71 -18.51
N ILE A 159 9.29 -10.38 -18.35
CA ILE A 159 9.87 -10.72 -17.05
C ILE A 159 10.28 -9.46 -16.30
N GLU A 160 10.96 -8.51 -16.96
CA GLU A 160 11.33 -7.21 -16.39
C GLU A 160 10.09 -6.45 -15.85
N SER A 161 8.99 -6.45 -16.61
CA SER A 161 7.73 -5.87 -16.17
C SER A 161 7.17 -6.57 -14.93
N SER A 162 7.13 -7.90 -14.93
CA SER A 162 6.60 -8.70 -13.82
C SER A 162 7.48 -8.61 -12.57
N ASP A 163 8.80 -8.53 -12.74
CA ASP A 163 9.76 -8.31 -11.66
C ASP A 163 9.52 -6.94 -10.98
N ALA A 164 9.39 -5.88 -11.78
CA ALA A 164 9.05 -4.56 -11.26
C ALA A 164 7.68 -4.53 -10.55
N GLN A 165 6.67 -5.24 -11.07
CA GLN A 165 5.35 -5.37 -10.42
C GLN A 165 5.43 -6.13 -9.09
N TYR A 166 6.25 -7.18 -9.00
CA TYR A 166 6.48 -7.90 -7.76
C TYR A 166 7.07 -6.96 -6.67
N PHE A 167 8.09 -6.16 -7.01
CA PHE A 167 8.67 -5.20 -6.07
C PHE A 167 7.72 -4.03 -5.77
N ALA A 168 6.86 -3.63 -6.71
CA ALA A 168 5.80 -2.66 -6.46
C ALA A 168 4.77 -3.21 -5.45
N ALA A 169 4.40 -4.49 -5.56
CA ALA A 169 3.53 -5.14 -4.59
C ALA A 169 4.17 -5.22 -3.19
N GLN A 170 5.48 -5.47 -3.10
CA GLN A 170 6.22 -5.42 -1.84
C GLN A 170 6.24 -4.01 -1.23
N ALA A 171 6.50 -2.98 -2.03
CA ALA A 171 6.44 -1.60 -1.57
C ALA A 171 5.03 -1.20 -1.12
N ASN A 172 3.97 -1.67 -1.79
CA ASN A 172 2.58 -1.47 -1.34
C ASN A 172 2.28 -2.17 0.00
N TYR A 173 2.88 -3.32 0.28
CA TYR A 173 2.79 -3.97 1.58
C TYR A 173 3.48 -3.14 2.67
N GLU A 174 4.66 -2.61 2.39
CA GLU A 174 5.40 -1.71 3.29
C GLU A 174 4.59 -0.42 3.58
N ASP A 175 3.92 0.15 2.56
CA ASP A 175 3.01 1.30 2.73
C ASP A 175 1.81 0.94 3.61
N ALA A 176 1.22 -0.24 3.42
CA ALA A 176 0.12 -0.72 4.26
C ALA A 176 0.54 -0.83 5.75
N LEU A 177 1.79 -1.20 6.05
CA LEU A 177 2.34 -1.19 7.41
C LEU A 177 2.43 0.24 7.96
N VAL A 178 2.94 1.19 7.19
CA VAL A 178 3.02 2.61 7.60
C VAL A 178 1.63 3.15 7.94
N LEU A 179 0.66 2.92 7.05
CA LEU A 179 -0.72 3.38 7.21
C LEU A 179 -1.40 2.73 8.42
N LEU A 180 -1.26 1.41 8.59
CA LEU A 180 -1.87 0.67 9.69
C LEU A 180 -1.35 1.16 11.05
N ARG A 181 -0.03 1.26 11.21
CA ARG A 181 0.61 1.70 12.46
C ARG A 181 0.23 3.13 12.82
N ALA A 182 0.20 4.03 11.82
CA ALA A 182 -0.26 5.40 12.02
C ALA A 182 -1.75 5.45 12.43
N GLN A 183 -2.60 4.65 11.79
CA GLN A 183 -4.04 4.61 12.10
C GLN A 183 -4.32 4.02 13.49
N VAL A 184 -3.58 2.97 13.90
CA VAL A 184 -3.68 2.41 15.26
C VAL A 184 -3.30 3.47 16.30
N ALA A 185 -2.17 4.16 16.10
CA ALA A 185 -1.70 5.19 17.02
C ALA A 185 -2.68 6.37 17.12
N ASP A 186 -3.16 6.90 16.00
CA ASP A 186 -4.10 8.03 15.96
C ASP A 186 -5.45 7.66 16.60
N THR A 187 -5.99 6.47 16.29
CA THR A 187 -7.23 5.97 16.91
C THR A 187 -7.06 5.76 18.41
N TYR A 188 -5.92 5.24 18.85
CA TYR A 188 -5.59 5.06 20.26
C TYR A 188 -5.55 6.40 21.02
N PHE A 189 -4.87 7.41 20.50
CA PHE A 189 -4.82 8.72 21.15
C PHE A 189 -6.13 9.49 21.07
N SER A 190 -6.93 9.28 20.03
CA SER A 190 -8.32 9.75 19.95
C SER A 190 -9.17 9.14 21.08
N LEU A 191 -9.00 7.84 21.37
CA LEU A 191 -9.61 7.16 22.51
C LEU A 191 -9.20 7.83 23.82
N ARG A 192 -7.89 8.01 24.07
CA ARG A 192 -7.36 8.64 25.29
C ARG A 192 -7.84 10.07 25.47
N THR A 193 -7.97 10.80 24.36
CA THR A 193 -8.53 12.16 24.36
C THR A 193 -10.01 12.15 24.78
N THR A 194 -10.80 11.24 24.23
CA THR A 194 -12.23 11.10 24.57
C THR A 194 -12.39 10.70 26.04
N GLU A 195 -11.57 9.79 26.58
CA GLU A 195 -11.54 9.44 28.00
C GLU A 195 -11.22 10.63 28.90
N ALA A 196 -10.23 11.47 28.51
CA ALA A 196 -9.89 12.67 29.24
C ALA A 196 -11.03 13.71 29.24
N ARG A 197 -11.67 13.94 28.08
CA ARG A 197 -12.83 14.83 27.94
C ARG A 197 -14.01 14.35 28.78
N LEU A 198 -14.32 13.05 28.74
CA LEU A 198 -15.38 12.43 29.55
C LEU A 198 -15.11 12.63 31.06
N ARG A 199 -13.87 12.45 31.50
CA ARG A 199 -13.47 12.67 32.89
C ARG A 199 -13.70 14.13 33.30
N VAL A 200 -13.24 15.08 32.49
CA VAL A 200 -13.44 16.52 32.74
C VAL A 200 -14.94 16.88 32.78
N ALA A 201 -15.73 16.34 31.85
CA ALA A 201 -17.18 16.56 31.84
C ALA A 201 -17.84 16.03 33.12
N ARG A 202 -17.48 14.83 33.58
CA ARG A 202 -17.98 14.24 34.84
C ARG A 202 -17.57 15.03 36.07
N GLU A 203 -16.32 15.46 36.16
CA GLU A 203 -15.81 16.30 37.26
C GLU A 203 -16.56 17.63 37.32
N ASN A 204 -16.75 18.29 36.18
CA ASN A 204 -17.52 19.53 36.09
C ASN A 204 -19.01 19.32 36.43
N ALA A 205 -19.64 18.24 35.98
CA ALA A 205 -21.03 17.91 36.34
C ALA A 205 -21.21 17.74 37.85
N VAL A 206 -20.25 17.10 38.54
CA VAL A 206 -20.26 16.96 40.01
C VAL A 206 -20.21 18.33 40.70
N GLN A 207 -19.31 19.23 40.25
CA GLN A 207 -19.21 20.57 40.80
C GLN A 207 -20.44 21.42 40.53
N GLN A 208 -20.98 21.35 39.35
CA GLN A 208 -22.21 22.07 38.95
C GLN A 208 -23.45 21.54 39.68
N LYS A 209 -23.54 20.23 39.89
CA LYS A 209 -24.60 19.64 40.73
C LYS A 209 -24.59 20.22 42.13
N ARG A 210 -23.39 20.29 42.74
CA ARG A 210 -23.23 20.87 44.08
C ARG A 210 -23.66 22.34 44.12
N ASN A 211 -23.29 23.11 43.12
CA ASN A 211 -23.69 24.52 43.02
C ASN A 211 -25.22 24.66 42.83
N PHE A 212 -25.84 23.83 42.00
CA PHE A 212 -27.29 23.77 41.83
C PHE A 212 -28.00 23.46 43.17
N GLU A 213 -27.53 22.46 43.93
CA GLU A 213 -28.10 22.09 45.24
C GLU A 213 -27.99 23.20 46.28
N ILE A 214 -26.87 23.97 46.26
CA ILE A 214 -26.67 25.13 47.14
C ILE A 214 -27.64 26.24 46.75
N THR A 215 -27.74 26.59 45.46
CA THR A 215 -28.64 27.63 44.96
C THR A 215 -30.13 27.27 45.21
N GLU A 216 -30.50 25.97 45.09
CA GLU A 216 -31.84 25.50 45.44
C GLU A 216 -32.17 25.69 46.93
N LYS A 217 -31.23 25.42 47.83
CA LYS A 217 -31.41 25.70 49.26
C LYS A 217 -31.55 27.18 49.57
N LEU A 218 -30.76 28.03 48.93
CA LEU A 218 -30.84 29.48 49.06
C LEU A 218 -32.17 30.05 48.51
N PHE A 219 -32.63 29.55 47.39
CA PHE A 219 -33.95 29.93 46.84
C PHE A 219 -35.10 29.52 47.79
N ASN A 220 -35.10 28.29 48.29
CA ASN A 220 -36.12 27.80 49.19
C ASN A 220 -36.13 28.54 50.53
N SER A 221 -35.01 29.15 50.94
CA SER A 221 -34.91 30.02 52.14
C SER A 221 -35.19 31.52 51.84
N GLY A 222 -35.50 31.86 50.56
CA GLY A 222 -35.78 33.23 50.16
C GLY A 222 -34.52 34.11 50.01
N GLN A 223 -33.32 33.51 49.94
CA GLN A 223 -32.03 34.25 49.90
C GLN A 223 -31.48 34.35 48.45
N SER A 224 -32.06 33.70 47.46
CA SER A 224 -31.64 33.77 46.08
C SER A 224 -32.87 33.89 45.13
N ALA A 225 -32.63 34.48 43.96
CA ALA A 225 -33.67 34.62 42.93
C ALA A 225 -33.93 33.29 42.22
N GLU A 226 -35.13 33.07 41.72
CA GLU A 226 -35.47 31.92 40.88
C GLU A 226 -34.60 31.85 39.60
N LEU A 227 -34.20 33.01 39.07
CA LEU A 227 -33.30 33.08 37.91
C LEU A 227 -31.98 32.35 38.18
N ASP A 228 -31.36 32.56 39.35
CA ASP A 228 -30.09 31.89 39.73
C ASP A 228 -30.28 30.37 39.77
N LEU A 229 -31.38 29.88 40.34
CA LEU A 229 -31.72 28.49 40.41
C LEU A 229 -31.84 27.87 39.00
N GLN A 230 -32.61 28.54 38.10
CA GLN A 230 -32.81 28.02 36.73
C GLN A 230 -31.52 28.07 35.91
N GLN A 231 -30.67 29.07 36.09
CA GLN A 231 -29.36 29.17 35.46
C GLN A 231 -28.41 28.05 35.95
N ALA A 232 -28.35 27.80 37.25
CA ALA A 232 -27.54 26.70 37.84
C ALA A 232 -28.01 25.34 37.31
N LYS A 233 -29.35 25.13 37.25
CA LYS A 233 -29.94 23.91 36.68
C LYS A 233 -29.60 23.73 35.22
N THR A 234 -29.73 24.79 34.40
CA THR A 234 -29.40 24.78 32.98
C THR A 234 -27.94 24.42 32.74
N GLN A 235 -27.01 24.99 33.50
CA GLN A 235 -25.59 24.70 33.39
C GLN A 235 -25.28 23.23 33.74
N TYR A 236 -25.84 22.72 34.83
CA TYR A 236 -25.68 21.33 35.24
C TYR A 236 -26.22 20.34 34.21
N LEU A 237 -27.48 20.54 33.76
CA LEU A 237 -28.10 19.67 32.77
C LEU A 237 -27.41 19.74 31.41
N GLY A 238 -26.93 20.92 31.01
CA GLY A 238 -26.15 21.11 29.78
C GLY A 238 -24.85 20.28 29.79
N THR A 239 -24.11 20.31 30.90
CA THR A 239 -22.90 19.47 31.02
C THR A 239 -23.26 17.98 31.11
N LEU A 240 -24.30 17.62 31.86
CA LEU A 240 -24.75 16.23 31.99
C LEU A 240 -25.14 15.64 30.61
N SER A 241 -25.78 16.43 29.75
CA SER A 241 -26.19 15.99 28.41
C SER A 241 -25.03 15.68 27.45
N SER A 242 -23.82 16.21 27.72
CA SER A 242 -22.63 15.89 26.93
C SER A 242 -22.02 14.53 27.26
N ILE A 243 -22.27 13.98 28.44
CA ILE A 243 -21.67 12.72 28.90
C ILE A 243 -22.06 11.53 28.01
N PRO A 244 -23.35 11.29 27.68
CA PRO A 244 -23.74 10.20 26.80
C PRO A 244 -23.09 10.29 25.41
N ALA A 245 -22.88 11.51 24.89
CA ALA A 245 -22.21 11.70 23.60
C ALA A 245 -20.73 11.26 23.65
N PHE A 246 -20.00 11.57 24.74
CA PHE A 246 -18.64 11.08 24.94
C PHE A 246 -18.60 9.55 25.16
N GLU A 247 -19.56 8.99 25.86
CA GLU A 247 -19.66 7.53 26.09
C GLU A 247 -19.91 6.78 24.76
N ASP A 248 -20.77 7.28 23.90
CA ASP A 248 -21.00 6.73 22.56
C ASP A 248 -19.71 6.86 21.69
N GLN A 249 -19.08 8.02 21.69
CA GLN A 249 -17.81 8.22 20.97
C GLN A 249 -16.72 7.28 21.47
N LEU A 250 -16.63 7.07 22.79
CA LEU A 250 -15.69 6.14 23.40
C LEU A 250 -15.92 4.71 22.91
N LEU A 251 -17.18 4.26 22.90
CA LEU A 251 -17.55 2.94 22.41
C LEU A 251 -17.19 2.77 20.93
N ARG A 252 -17.54 3.75 20.09
CA ARG A 252 -17.22 3.71 18.64
C ARG A 252 -15.71 3.64 18.39
N THR A 253 -14.93 4.44 19.12
CA THR A 253 -13.47 4.46 18.96
C THR A 253 -12.84 3.13 19.44
N ARG A 254 -13.35 2.54 20.53
CA ARG A 254 -12.92 1.21 20.99
C ARG A 254 -13.22 0.13 19.94
N ASN A 255 -14.41 0.17 19.35
CA ASN A 255 -14.78 -0.78 18.30
C ASN A 255 -13.90 -0.61 17.05
N ALA A 256 -13.61 0.62 16.64
CA ALA A 256 -12.70 0.88 15.53
C ALA A 256 -11.30 0.33 15.81
N LEU A 257 -10.77 0.55 17.02
CA LEU A 257 -9.47 0.03 17.41
C LEU A 257 -9.45 -1.51 17.47
N ALA A 258 -10.53 -2.15 17.97
CA ALA A 258 -10.65 -3.60 17.97
C ALA A 258 -10.56 -4.18 16.54
N VAL A 259 -11.23 -3.57 15.57
CA VAL A 259 -11.15 -3.98 14.16
C VAL A 259 -9.73 -3.81 13.60
N LEU A 260 -9.05 -2.71 13.95
CA LEU A 260 -7.65 -2.48 13.51
C LEU A 260 -6.69 -3.55 14.02
N VAL A 261 -6.89 -4.04 15.26
CA VAL A 261 -6.07 -5.14 15.82
C VAL A 261 -6.60 -6.53 15.43
N GLY A 262 -7.53 -6.62 14.50
CA GLY A 262 -8.07 -7.88 13.98
C GLY A 262 -8.99 -8.62 14.96
N GLN A 263 -9.68 -7.89 15.86
CA GLN A 263 -10.61 -8.45 16.83
C GLN A 263 -12.04 -7.97 16.57
N PRO A 264 -13.07 -8.73 16.98
CA PRO A 264 -14.45 -8.28 16.93
C PRO A 264 -14.69 -7.12 17.90
N PRO A 265 -15.76 -6.31 17.69
CA PRO A 265 -16.17 -5.28 18.64
C PRO A 265 -16.28 -5.84 20.08
N GLY A 266 -15.69 -5.13 21.05
CA GLY A 266 -15.62 -5.57 22.45
C GLY A 266 -14.45 -6.51 22.78
N GLY A 267 -13.70 -7.00 21.78
CA GLY A 267 -12.60 -7.96 21.98
C GLY A 267 -11.27 -7.38 22.47
N ALA A 268 -11.09 -6.07 22.43
CA ALA A 268 -9.82 -5.44 22.81
C ALA A 268 -9.65 -5.34 24.34
N ALA A 269 -9.35 -6.47 24.98
CA ALA A 269 -9.13 -6.54 26.44
C ALA A 269 -7.99 -5.63 26.93
N LEU A 270 -6.98 -5.35 26.11
CA LEU A 270 -5.87 -4.44 26.41
C LEU A 270 -6.33 -3.01 26.74
N LEU A 271 -7.51 -2.60 26.26
CA LEU A 271 -8.07 -1.28 26.51
C LEU A 271 -8.74 -1.15 27.88
N ALA A 272 -8.95 -2.28 28.60
CA ALA A 272 -9.46 -2.29 29.97
C ALA A 272 -8.40 -1.91 31.02
N GLU A 273 -7.11 -1.88 30.63
CA GLU A 273 -6.03 -1.42 31.49
C GLU A 273 -6.15 0.10 31.72
N GLN A 274 -5.49 0.59 32.77
CA GLN A 274 -5.65 1.97 33.27
C GLN A 274 -5.65 3.02 32.16
N PRO A 275 -6.53 4.05 32.24
CA PRO A 275 -6.58 5.11 31.23
C PRO A 275 -5.22 5.78 31.13
N GLY A 276 -4.61 5.71 29.94
CA GLY A 276 -3.36 6.38 29.63
C GLY A 276 -3.53 7.90 29.59
N LEU A 277 -2.42 8.61 29.67
CA LEU A 277 -2.40 10.06 29.51
C LEU A 277 -2.19 10.40 28.03
N ILE A 278 -2.74 11.52 27.57
CA ILE A 278 -2.34 12.11 26.30
C ILE A 278 -0.88 12.56 26.47
N PRO A 279 0.08 12.09 25.66
CA PRO A 279 1.49 12.43 25.84
C PRO A 279 1.75 13.93 25.58
N LEU A 280 2.82 14.45 26.15
CA LEU A 280 3.36 15.76 25.78
C LEU A 280 4.31 15.55 24.61
N VAL A 281 4.13 16.35 23.57
CA VAL A 281 4.99 16.31 22.37
C VAL A 281 6.08 17.38 22.51
N ASP A 282 7.34 16.98 22.27
CA ASP A 282 8.46 17.91 22.26
C ASP A 282 8.64 18.51 20.83
N ARG A 283 8.88 19.81 20.77
CA ARG A 283 9.17 20.53 19.53
C ARG A 283 10.49 20.08 18.88
N ALA A 284 11.41 19.52 19.64
CA ALA A 284 12.70 19.02 19.14
C ALA A 284 12.56 17.98 18.02
N VAL A 285 11.45 17.23 17.99
CA VAL A 285 11.17 16.22 16.93
C VAL A 285 11.16 16.84 15.52
N LEU A 286 10.83 18.12 15.36
CA LEU A 286 10.83 18.80 14.06
C LEU A 286 12.25 19.02 13.49
N GLN A 287 13.30 18.96 14.31
CA GLN A 287 14.69 19.18 13.89
C GLN A 287 15.31 17.96 13.19
N ASP A 288 14.68 16.79 13.34
CA ASP A 288 15.22 15.50 12.90
C ASP A 288 14.59 14.99 11.58
N VAL A 289 13.91 15.86 10.79
CA VAL A 289 13.18 15.48 9.57
C VAL A 289 13.85 16.06 8.30
N PRO A 290 14.87 15.41 7.75
CA PRO A 290 15.51 15.87 6.52
C PRO A 290 14.62 15.62 5.28
N ALA A 291 14.69 16.51 4.28
CA ALA A 291 13.84 16.49 3.08
C ALA A 291 14.01 15.22 2.21
N ASN A 292 15.18 14.59 2.23
CA ASN A 292 15.48 13.40 1.43
C ASN A 292 14.74 12.12 1.89
N LEU A 293 14.11 12.13 3.09
CA LEU A 293 13.33 10.99 3.57
C LEU A 293 12.11 10.67 2.72
N LEU A 294 11.55 11.67 2.02
CA LEU A 294 10.35 11.47 1.20
C LEU A 294 10.55 10.50 0.04
N LEU A 295 11.75 10.44 -0.54
CA LEU A 295 12.08 9.48 -1.60
C LEU A 295 12.17 8.03 -1.09
N ARG A 296 12.22 7.83 0.22
CA ARG A 296 12.23 6.50 0.85
C ARG A 296 10.83 5.97 1.14
N ARG A 297 9.79 6.79 0.92
CA ARG A 297 8.39 6.39 1.14
C ARG A 297 8.04 5.18 0.27
N PRO A 298 7.45 4.14 0.86
CA PRO A 298 7.07 2.95 0.11
C PRO A 298 6.06 3.22 -1.01
N ASP A 299 5.10 4.13 -0.81
CA ASP A 299 4.10 4.50 -1.82
C ASP A 299 4.70 5.22 -3.04
N VAL A 300 5.71 6.08 -2.83
CA VAL A 300 6.47 6.73 -3.90
C VAL A 300 7.28 5.68 -4.68
N ARG A 301 7.94 4.75 -3.95
CA ARG A 301 8.69 3.65 -4.56
C ARG A 301 7.79 2.71 -5.37
N ALA A 302 6.60 2.38 -4.87
CA ALA A 302 5.63 1.58 -5.62
C ALA A 302 5.21 2.27 -6.92
N ALA A 303 4.98 3.59 -6.89
CA ALA A 303 4.65 4.36 -8.09
C ALA A 303 5.81 4.37 -9.11
N GLU A 304 7.05 4.54 -8.67
CA GLU A 304 8.25 4.46 -9.52
C GLU A 304 8.39 3.07 -10.18
N LEU A 305 8.19 1.99 -9.42
CA LEU A 305 8.26 0.62 -9.92
C LEU A 305 7.15 0.30 -10.93
N ASN A 306 5.96 0.90 -10.78
CA ASN A 306 4.89 0.79 -11.78
C ASN A 306 5.26 1.49 -13.10
N VAL A 307 5.98 2.62 -13.06
CA VAL A 307 6.54 3.25 -14.27
C VAL A 307 7.56 2.32 -14.94
N ALA A 308 8.45 1.70 -14.16
CA ALA A 308 9.42 0.73 -14.67
C ALA A 308 8.74 -0.46 -15.36
N ALA A 309 7.73 -1.03 -14.71
CA ALA A 309 6.95 -2.14 -15.27
C ALA A 309 6.30 -1.77 -16.61
N GLN A 310 5.69 -0.59 -16.70
CA GLN A 310 5.04 -0.12 -17.93
C GLN A 310 6.04 0.22 -19.03
N SER A 311 7.23 0.75 -18.69
CA SER A 311 8.31 0.98 -19.63
C SER A 311 8.71 -0.32 -20.36
N ALA A 312 8.86 -1.41 -19.61
CA ALA A 312 9.14 -2.73 -20.16
C ALA A 312 8.01 -3.24 -21.09
N LEU A 313 6.72 -2.95 -20.78
CA LEU A 313 5.58 -3.33 -21.63
C LEU A 313 5.55 -2.58 -22.96
N VAL A 314 6.08 -1.37 -23.05
CA VAL A 314 6.30 -0.69 -24.35
C VAL A 314 7.23 -1.54 -25.21
N GLY A 315 8.35 -2.02 -24.63
CA GLY A 315 9.29 -2.90 -25.31
C GLY A 315 8.64 -4.22 -25.78
N VAL A 316 7.80 -4.84 -24.93
CA VAL A 316 7.00 -6.04 -25.34
C VAL A 316 6.17 -5.73 -26.58
N ALA A 317 5.45 -4.60 -26.60
CA ALA A 317 4.59 -4.23 -27.73
C ALA A 317 5.39 -3.91 -29.01
N GLU A 318 6.60 -3.39 -28.88
CA GLU A 318 7.49 -3.12 -30.02
C GLU A 318 7.98 -4.39 -30.69
N THR A 319 8.12 -5.50 -29.97
CA THR A 319 8.55 -6.77 -30.56
C THR A 319 7.57 -7.31 -31.60
N ASP A 320 6.29 -6.94 -31.54
CA ASP A 320 5.27 -7.33 -32.52
C ASP A 320 5.50 -6.76 -33.93
N LEU A 321 6.37 -5.74 -34.09
CA LEU A 321 6.80 -5.20 -35.39
C LEU A 321 7.76 -6.13 -36.12
N TYR A 322 8.40 -7.03 -35.44
CA TYR A 322 9.49 -7.87 -35.93
C TYR A 322 9.03 -9.33 -36.10
N PRO A 323 9.70 -10.12 -36.95
CA PRO A 323 9.37 -11.53 -37.13
C PRO A 323 9.67 -12.34 -35.87
N SER A 324 8.74 -13.20 -35.43
CA SER A 324 9.00 -14.21 -34.41
C SER A 324 9.62 -15.45 -35.03
N LEU A 325 10.61 -16.02 -34.37
CA LEU A 325 11.25 -17.27 -34.75
C LEU A 325 10.94 -18.34 -33.70
N THR A 326 10.20 -19.38 -34.11
CA THR A 326 9.80 -20.49 -33.25
C THR A 326 10.47 -21.78 -33.73
N LEU A 327 11.10 -22.51 -32.83
CA LEU A 327 11.51 -23.88 -33.07
C LEU A 327 10.33 -24.78 -32.78
N LEU A 328 9.89 -25.52 -33.81
CA LEU A 328 8.80 -26.47 -33.69
C LEU A 328 9.35 -27.89 -33.76
N GLY A 329 8.77 -28.79 -32.96
CA GLY A 329 9.03 -30.22 -33.00
C GLY A 329 7.75 -30.98 -32.73
N SER A 330 7.48 -32.04 -33.49
CA SER A 330 6.33 -32.91 -33.28
C SER A 330 6.74 -34.35 -33.50
N ILE A 331 6.34 -35.23 -32.61
CA ILE A 331 6.42 -36.67 -32.76
C ILE A 331 4.98 -37.17 -32.81
N VAL A 332 4.56 -37.62 -33.98
CA VAL A 332 3.19 -38.07 -34.20
C VAL A 332 3.18 -39.57 -34.49
N TRP A 333 2.46 -40.29 -33.68
CA TRP A 333 2.13 -41.68 -33.97
C TRP A 333 0.66 -41.77 -34.38
N SER A 334 0.41 -42.34 -35.55
CA SER A 334 -0.97 -42.49 -36.06
C SER A 334 -1.26 -43.88 -36.60
N THR A 335 -2.52 -44.27 -36.49
CA THR A 335 -3.05 -45.52 -37.06
C THR A 335 -4.50 -45.31 -37.46
N ASP A 336 -4.93 -46.03 -38.51
CA ASP A 336 -6.33 -46.09 -38.92
C ASP A 336 -6.86 -47.51 -38.94
N SER A 337 -8.20 -47.65 -38.96
CA SER A 337 -8.86 -48.95 -38.98
C SER A 337 -9.05 -49.53 -40.38
N LEU A 338 -8.66 -48.84 -41.46
CA LEU A 338 -8.77 -49.28 -42.83
C LEU A 338 -7.65 -50.20 -43.25
N SER A 339 -6.48 -50.04 -42.69
CA SER A 339 -5.30 -50.80 -43.04
C SER A 339 -4.88 -51.75 -41.92
N ALA A 340 -4.70 -53.03 -42.28
CA ALA A 340 -4.17 -54.05 -41.36
C ALA A 340 -2.76 -53.71 -40.81
N THR A 341 -2.07 -52.78 -41.46
CA THR A 341 -0.83 -52.07 -41.04
C THR A 341 -0.65 -50.86 -41.98
N PRO A 342 -0.75 -49.62 -41.55
CA PRO A 342 0.44 -48.90 -41.22
C PRO A 342 0.27 -48.10 -39.92
N ARG A 343 1.17 -48.36 -39.01
CA ARG A 343 1.49 -47.41 -37.94
C ARG A 343 2.50 -46.44 -38.52
N SER A 344 2.18 -45.16 -38.64
CA SER A 344 3.18 -44.17 -39.00
C SER A 344 3.72 -43.52 -37.74
N LEU A 345 5.03 -43.34 -37.72
CA LEU A 345 5.71 -42.51 -36.76
C LEU A 345 6.37 -41.37 -37.53
N ASP A 346 5.76 -40.19 -37.39
CA ASP A 346 6.26 -38.99 -38.07
C ASP A 346 7.03 -38.12 -37.09
N LEU A 347 8.27 -37.79 -37.44
CA LEU A 347 9.12 -36.86 -36.75
C LEU A 347 9.20 -35.60 -37.60
N ILE A 348 8.59 -34.53 -37.13
CA ILE A 348 8.55 -33.25 -37.80
C ILE A 348 9.24 -32.23 -36.93
N GLY A 349 10.15 -31.45 -37.50
CA GLY A 349 10.85 -30.41 -36.73
C GLY A 349 11.54 -29.39 -37.61
N GLY A 350 11.63 -28.19 -37.12
CA GLY A 350 12.33 -27.13 -37.83
C GLY A 350 12.02 -25.72 -37.31
N PRO A 351 12.74 -24.72 -37.81
CA PRO A 351 12.46 -23.31 -37.49
C PRO A 351 11.25 -22.85 -38.29
N SER A 352 10.35 -22.12 -37.64
CA SER A 352 9.19 -21.41 -38.22
C SER A 352 9.32 -19.93 -37.96
N LEU A 353 9.31 -19.13 -39.04
CA LEU A 353 9.35 -17.68 -38.96
C LEU A 353 7.97 -17.12 -39.29
N ARG A 354 7.45 -16.26 -38.40
CA ARG A 354 6.16 -15.61 -38.59
C ARG A 354 6.32 -14.10 -38.49
N TRP A 355 5.85 -13.36 -39.47
CA TRP A 355 5.90 -11.91 -39.53
C TRP A 355 4.60 -11.31 -40.04
N ASN A 356 4.03 -10.41 -39.24
CA ASN A 356 2.83 -9.67 -39.63
C ASN A 356 3.22 -8.42 -40.45
N ILE A 357 3.25 -8.57 -41.77
CA ILE A 357 3.72 -7.51 -42.70
C ILE A 357 2.64 -6.44 -42.89
N PHE A 358 1.37 -6.84 -42.93
CA PHE A 358 0.24 -5.93 -43.12
C PHE A 358 -0.75 -6.09 -41.97
N ASP A 359 -0.89 -5.05 -41.12
CA ASP A 359 -1.77 -5.03 -39.95
C ASP A 359 -2.66 -3.79 -39.85
N TYR A 360 -2.64 -2.94 -40.90
CA TYR A 360 -3.41 -1.70 -40.97
C TYR A 360 -3.18 -0.75 -39.78
N GLY A 361 -2.01 -0.81 -39.19
CA GLY A 361 -1.59 0.04 -38.08
C GLY A 361 -1.97 -0.48 -36.70
N ARG A 362 -2.50 -1.67 -36.57
CA ARG A 362 -2.90 -2.28 -35.28
C ARG A 362 -1.72 -2.35 -34.30
N ILE A 363 -0.56 -2.86 -34.74
CA ILE A 363 0.62 -3.01 -33.87
C ILE A 363 1.14 -1.63 -33.45
N ARG A 364 1.29 -0.69 -34.40
CA ARG A 364 1.75 0.68 -34.09
C ARG A 364 0.82 1.41 -33.13
N ASN A 365 -0.49 1.23 -33.27
CA ASN A 365 -1.45 1.82 -32.34
C ASN A 365 -1.39 1.14 -30.97
N ASN A 366 -1.12 -0.17 -30.89
CA ASN A 366 -0.90 -0.83 -29.61
C ASN A 366 0.35 -0.26 -28.87
N ILE A 367 1.45 -0.04 -29.58
CA ILE A 367 2.64 0.61 -29.01
C ILE A 367 2.27 1.99 -28.47
N ARG A 368 1.54 2.81 -29.24
CA ARG A 368 1.06 4.14 -28.79
C ARG A 368 0.17 4.06 -27.54
N VAL A 369 -0.64 3.00 -27.42
CA VAL A 369 -1.44 2.77 -26.21
C VAL A 369 -0.53 2.49 -25.01
N GLN A 370 0.51 1.66 -25.16
CA GLN A 370 1.43 1.37 -24.06
C GLN A 370 2.25 2.62 -23.68
N ASP A 371 2.69 3.41 -24.65
CA ASP A 371 3.41 4.66 -24.43
C ASP A 371 2.52 5.70 -23.71
N ALA A 372 1.26 5.87 -24.13
CA ALA A 372 0.32 6.74 -23.44
C ALA A 372 0.05 6.30 -21.98
N ARG A 373 0.02 4.99 -21.71
CA ARG A 373 -0.07 4.44 -20.35
C ARG A 373 1.19 4.74 -19.53
N LEU A 374 2.36 4.62 -20.15
CA LEU A 374 3.63 4.99 -19.53
C LEU A 374 3.60 6.46 -19.09
N GLN A 375 3.18 7.37 -19.98
CA GLN A 375 3.07 8.78 -19.65
C GLN A 375 2.07 9.06 -18.52
N GLN A 376 0.93 8.34 -18.47
CA GLN A 376 -0.02 8.45 -17.36
C GLN A 376 0.62 8.05 -16.01
N LEU A 377 1.41 6.99 -15.98
CA LEU A 377 2.09 6.55 -14.76
C LEU A 377 3.22 7.50 -14.35
N ILE A 378 3.92 8.12 -15.30
CA ILE A 378 4.91 9.18 -15.02
C ILE A 378 4.24 10.35 -14.32
N GLU A 379 3.09 10.83 -14.85
CA GLU A 379 2.36 11.92 -14.19
C GLU A 379 1.80 11.51 -12.81
N ALA A 380 1.32 10.27 -12.67
CA ALA A 380 0.88 9.74 -11.38
C ALA A 380 2.02 9.67 -10.35
N TYR A 381 3.22 9.26 -10.77
CA TYR A 381 4.41 9.29 -9.93
C TYR A 381 4.75 10.72 -9.48
N ARG A 382 4.78 11.67 -10.42
CA ARG A 382 5.03 13.09 -10.12
C ARG A 382 4.03 13.66 -9.12
N ASP A 383 2.74 13.33 -9.31
CA ASP A 383 1.68 13.75 -8.39
C ASP A 383 1.87 13.14 -7.01
N LYS A 384 2.24 11.86 -6.92
CA LYS A 384 2.53 11.17 -5.66
C LYS A 384 3.68 11.85 -4.90
N VAL A 385 4.76 12.24 -5.59
CA VAL A 385 5.88 12.97 -4.99
C VAL A 385 5.43 14.33 -4.43
N ARG A 386 4.62 15.08 -5.19
CA ARG A 386 4.07 16.38 -4.73
C ARG A 386 3.15 16.22 -3.53
N GLN A 387 2.30 15.19 -3.53
CA GLN A 387 1.42 14.88 -2.39
C GLN A 387 2.23 14.52 -1.15
N ALA A 388 3.29 13.72 -1.29
CA ALA A 388 4.18 13.38 -0.19
C ALA A 388 4.83 14.63 0.44
N ALA A 389 5.30 15.56 -0.40
CA ALA A 389 5.86 16.84 0.07
C ALA A 389 4.82 17.68 0.83
N ARG A 390 3.63 17.81 0.26
CA ARG A 390 2.53 18.54 0.90
C ARG A 390 2.15 17.93 2.25
N GLU A 391 2.01 16.60 2.34
CA GLU A 391 1.67 15.92 3.58
C GLU A 391 2.68 16.18 4.69
N ALA A 392 3.98 16.19 4.36
CA ALA A 392 5.02 16.48 5.35
C ALA A 392 5.01 17.95 5.80
N ASP A 393 4.88 18.89 4.87
CA ASP A 393 4.77 20.32 5.17
C ASP A 393 3.52 20.65 6.01
N ASP A 394 2.37 20.10 5.62
CA ASP A 394 1.09 20.28 6.35
C ASP A 394 1.19 19.71 7.76
N ALA A 395 1.76 18.52 7.94
CA ALA A 395 1.92 17.86 9.24
C ALA A 395 2.89 18.64 10.15
N ALA A 396 4.02 19.10 9.63
CA ALA A 396 4.99 19.86 10.38
C ALA A 396 4.46 21.25 10.81
N SER A 397 3.79 21.95 9.90
CA SER A 397 3.14 23.22 10.19
C SER A 397 2.02 23.02 11.22
N GLY A 398 1.17 21.99 11.02
CA GLY A 398 0.11 21.63 11.96
C GLY A 398 0.65 21.33 13.36
N LEU A 399 1.74 20.56 13.47
CA LEU A 399 2.38 20.27 14.75
C LEU A 399 2.88 21.54 15.42
N SER A 400 3.63 22.39 14.71
CA SER A 400 4.17 23.64 15.24
C SER A 400 3.05 24.55 15.79
N LYS A 401 1.95 24.69 15.04
CA LYS A 401 0.81 25.51 15.43
C LYS A 401 -0.03 24.89 16.56
N ALA A 402 -0.15 23.58 16.59
CA ALA A 402 -0.82 22.88 17.69
C ALA A 402 -0.05 23.04 19.01
N LEU A 403 1.28 22.94 18.99
CA LEU A 403 2.12 23.16 20.17
C LEU A 403 2.06 24.61 20.67
N GLU A 404 2.08 25.60 19.76
CA GLU A 404 1.90 27.00 20.11
C GLU A 404 0.54 27.23 20.78
N ARG A 405 -0.55 26.71 20.19
CA ARG A 405 -1.91 26.81 20.73
C ARG A 405 -2.04 26.10 22.08
N GLU A 406 -1.45 24.90 22.23
CA GLU A 406 -1.46 24.14 23.48
C GLU A 406 -0.84 24.97 24.62
N ARG A 407 0.30 25.63 24.40
CA ARG A 407 0.94 26.48 25.39
C ARG A 407 0.02 27.61 25.83
N ILE A 408 -0.59 28.33 24.89
CA ILE A 408 -1.50 29.45 25.18
C ILE A 408 -2.73 28.96 25.95
N LEU A 409 -3.33 27.83 25.53
CA LEU A 409 -4.53 27.29 26.18
C LEU A 409 -4.24 26.77 27.59
N ARG A 410 -3.03 26.25 27.85
CA ARG A 410 -2.59 25.83 29.18
C ARG A 410 -2.54 27.01 30.13
N GLU A 411 -1.98 28.14 29.69
CA GLU A 411 -1.95 29.38 30.47
C GLU A 411 -3.35 29.93 30.71
N ALA A 412 -4.21 29.94 29.67
CA ALA A 412 -5.58 30.40 29.75
C ALA A 412 -6.44 29.53 30.70
N GLU A 413 -6.28 28.20 30.64
CA GLU A 413 -6.97 27.26 31.54
C GLU A 413 -6.55 27.52 33.03
N GLY A 414 -5.26 27.74 33.27
CA GLY A 414 -4.77 28.10 34.60
C GLY A 414 -5.36 29.41 35.14
N ALA A 415 -5.47 30.42 34.28
CA ALA A 415 -6.10 31.71 34.64
C ALA A 415 -7.60 31.55 34.91
N ALA A 416 -8.32 30.78 34.08
CA ALA A 416 -9.77 30.51 34.24
C ALA A 416 -10.03 29.72 35.54
N ARG A 417 -9.21 28.74 35.86
CA ARG A 417 -9.29 27.99 37.12
C ARG A 417 -9.13 28.92 38.32
N ARG A 418 -8.18 29.84 38.30
CA ARG A 418 -7.98 30.83 39.35
C ARG A 418 -9.17 31.80 39.43
N SER A 419 -9.70 32.24 38.28
CA SER A 419 -10.89 33.10 38.18
C SER A 419 -12.10 32.45 38.84
N LEU A 420 -12.36 31.17 38.58
CA LEU A 420 -13.45 30.43 39.21
C LEU A 420 -13.31 30.33 40.72
N VAL A 421 -12.10 30.08 41.22
CA VAL A 421 -11.83 30.08 42.69
C VAL A 421 -12.17 31.40 43.30
N LEU A 422 -11.75 32.51 42.68
CA LEU A 422 -12.03 33.87 43.19
C LEU A 422 -13.53 34.20 43.10
N ALA A 423 -14.19 33.90 41.99
CA ALA A 423 -15.62 34.13 41.80
C ALA A 423 -16.44 33.39 42.89
N ASN A 424 -16.14 32.11 43.13
CA ASN A 424 -16.79 31.34 44.20
C ASN A 424 -16.57 31.91 45.58
N THR A 425 -15.38 32.44 45.90
CA THR A 425 -15.09 33.08 47.17
C THR A 425 -15.91 34.37 47.33
N GLN A 426 -15.87 35.26 46.32
CA GLN A 426 -16.64 36.53 46.35
C GLN A 426 -18.15 36.33 46.44
N TYR A 427 -18.67 35.31 45.74
CA TYR A 427 -20.09 34.99 45.84
C TYR A 427 -20.49 34.52 47.26
N ARG A 428 -19.70 33.61 47.87
CA ARG A 428 -19.98 33.14 49.24
C ARG A 428 -19.88 34.24 50.31
N GLU A 429 -19.03 35.22 50.09
CA GLU A 429 -18.88 36.37 50.95
C GLU A 429 -19.88 37.50 50.65
N GLY A 430 -20.75 37.35 49.64
CA GLY A 430 -21.75 38.31 49.27
C GLY A 430 -21.24 39.54 48.48
N TYR A 431 -19.99 39.52 48.00
CA TYR A 431 -19.39 40.62 47.22
C TYR A 431 -19.68 40.54 45.71
N SER A 432 -20.30 39.44 45.24
CA SER A 432 -20.55 39.22 43.81
C SER A 432 -21.84 38.42 43.62
N ASP A 433 -22.48 38.64 42.48
CA ASP A 433 -23.64 37.87 42.03
C ASP A 433 -23.24 36.46 41.53
N PHE A 434 -24.25 35.56 41.45
CA PHE A 434 -24.05 34.18 41.00
C PHE A 434 -23.64 34.09 39.52
N GLN A 435 -24.04 35.06 38.70
CA GLN A 435 -23.72 35.13 37.28
C GLN A 435 -22.22 35.04 37.02
N ARG A 436 -21.38 35.70 37.83
CA ARG A 436 -19.90 35.64 37.70
C ARG A 436 -19.34 34.25 37.95
N VAL A 437 -19.96 33.50 38.86
CA VAL A 437 -19.57 32.09 39.08
C VAL A 437 -19.90 31.23 37.87
N LEU A 438 -21.09 31.42 37.27
CA LEU A 438 -21.51 30.69 36.05
C LEU A 438 -20.62 31.01 34.86
N ASP A 439 -20.29 32.28 34.65
CA ASP A 439 -19.42 32.72 33.56
C ASP A 439 -17.99 32.17 33.72
N ALA A 440 -17.46 32.17 34.92
CA ALA A 440 -16.14 31.56 35.22
C ALA A 440 -16.14 30.04 35.05
N GLN A 441 -17.26 29.36 35.39
CA GLN A 441 -17.41 27.92 35.16
C GLN A 441 -17.49 27.56 33.66
N ARG A 442 -18.24 28.33 32.88
CA ARG A 442 -18.34 28.13 31.41
C ARG A 442 -17.00 28.31 30.73
N ALA A 443 -16.32 29.43 31.08
CA ALA A 443 -14.98 29.71 30.55
C ALA A 443 -13.96 28.61 30.90
N LEU A 444 -13.98 28.11 32.12
CA LEU A 444 -13.06 27.03 32.55
C LEU A 444 -13.37 25.73 31.77
N LEU A 445 -14.64 25.31 31.66
CA LEU A 445 -15.02 24.09 30.94
C LEU A 445 -14.61 24.16 29.46
N GLU A 446 -14.87 25.29 28.82
CA GLU A 446 -14.49 25.51 27.40
C GLU A 446 -12.97 25.47 27.21
N LEU A 447 -12.20 26.14 28.07
CA LEU A 447 -10.74 26.16 27.99
C LEU A 447 -10.13 24.80 28.30
N GLN A 448 -10.68 24.03 29.26
CA GLN A 448 -10.25 22.65 29.53
C GLN A 448 -10.47 21.75 28.31
N ASP A 449 -11.63 21.82 27.68
CA ASP A 449 -11.93 21.04 26.49
C ASP A 449 -11.02 21.43 25.31
N ASN A 450 -10.89 22.73 25.04
CA ASN A 450 -10.01 23.25 23.99
C ASN A 450 -8.53 22.88 24.22
N TYR A 451 -8.05 22.86 25.47
CA TYR A 451 -6.71 22.42 25.81
C TYR A 451 -6.49 20.94 25.49
N LEU A 452 -7.42 20.06 25.89
CA LEU A 452 -7.34 18.62 25.59
C LEU A 452 -7.37 18.36 24.09
N VAL A 453 -8.23 19.03 23.35
CA VAL A 453 -8.32 18.92 21.88
C VAL A 453 -7.03 19.41 21.21
N SER A 454 -6.46 20.56 21.67
CA SER A 454 -5.22 21.08 21.10
C SER A 454 -4.03 20.13 21.35
N ARG A 455 -3.96 19.53 22.53
CA ARG A 455 -2.96 18.52 22.87
C ARG A 455 -3.10 17.25 22.01
N SER A 456 -4.34 16.78 21.79
CA SER A 456 -4.63 15.68 20.88
C SER A 456 -4.18 16.01 19.45
N ASN A 457 -4.48 17.21 18.96
CA ASN A 457 -4.07 17.65 17.63
C ASN A 457 -2.55 17.70 17.47
N ALA A 458 -1.80 18.04 18.52
CA ALA A 458 -0.33 17.97 18.48
C ALA A 458 0.14 16.52 18.29
N VAL A 459 -0.46 15.56 18.99
CA VAL A 459 -0.15 14.13 18.83
C VAL A 459 -0.52 13.64 17.43
N SER A 460 -1.73 13.94 16.95
CA SER A 460 -2.17 13.53 15.60
C SER A 460 -1.29 14.12 14.49
N ASN A 461 -0.87 15.39 14.61
CA ASN A 461 0.06 16.00 13.64
C ASN A 461 1.46 15.37 13.71
N LEU A 462 1.93 14.95 14.90
CA LEU A 462 3.18 14.22 15.03
C LEU A 462 3.10 12.84 14.35
N ILE A 463 2.01 12.11 14.56
CA ILE A 463 1.75 10.83 13.87
C ILE A 463 1.70 11.04 12.36
N ALA A 464 0.98 12.07 11.90
CA ALA A 464 0.90 12.44 10.49
C ALA A 464 2.29 12.76 9.90
N LEU A 465 3.15 13.45 10.66
CA LEU A 465 4.52 13.74 10.25
C LEU A 465 5.35 12.46 10.10
N TYR A 466 5.33 11.56 11.09
CA TYR A 466 6.03 10.27 10.97
C TYR A 466 5.52 9.43 9.79
N LYS A 467 4.21 9.40 9.56
CA LYS A 467 3.62 8.78 8.38
C LYS A 467 4.11 9.44 7.08
N ALA A 468 4.10 10.76 7.03
CA ALA A 468 4.48 11.53 5.84
C ALA A 468 5.95 11.35 5.45
N VAL A 469 6.85 11.14 6.41
CA VAL A 469 8.27 10.83 6.15
C VAL A 469 8.53 9.34 5.93
N GLY A 470 7.48 8.53 5.87
CA GLY A 470 7.58 7.09 5.63
C GLY A 470 8.14 6.31 6.83
N GLY A 471 7.85 6.76 8.06
CA GLY A 471 8.24 6.04 9.26
C GLY A 471 7.41 4.78 9.50
N GLY A 472 8.00 3.78 10.14
CA GLY A 472 7.27 2.59 10.58
C GLY A 472 7.29 1.41 9.61
N TRP A 473 8.21 1.36 8.64
CA TRP A 473 8.40 0.17 7.82
C TRP A 473 9.84 -0.36 7.91
N GLN A 474 9.97 -1.61 7.64
CA GLN A 474 11.24 -2.29 7.41
C GLN A 474 11.05 -3.14 6.17
N SER A 475 12.10 -3.33 5.39
CA SER A 475 12.09 -4.31 4.30
C SER A 475 11.99 -5.72 4.91
N THR A 476 10.77 -6.14 5.19
CA THR A 476 10.45 -7.46 5.73
C THR A 476 9.56 -8.20 4.77
N SER A 477 9.84 -9.49 4.60
CA SER A 477 8.92 -10.37 3.86
C SER A 477 7.55 -10.36 4.52
N PRO A 478 6.46 -10.34 3.74
CA PRO A 478 5.12 -10.47 4.28
C PRO A 478 5.00 -11.72 5.15
N GLN A 479 4.58 -11.53 6.38
CA GLN A 479 4.34 -12.67 7.27
C GLN A 479 2.92 -13.18 7.04
N ILE A 480 2.83 -14.41 6.54
CA ILE A 480 1.56 -15.13 6.44
C ILE A 480 1.49 -16.05 7.64
N ASP A 481 0.41 -15.93 8.42
CA ASP A 481 0.19 -16.77 9.58
C ASP A 481 0.07 -18.26 9.20
N GLU A 482 0.55 -19.12 10.07
CA GLU A 482 0.64 -20.56 9.82
C GLU A 482 -0.70 -21.20 9.41
N PRO A 483 -1.85 -20.88 10.06
CA PRO A 483 -3.14 -21.44 9.63
C PRO A 483 -3.51 -21.09 8.19
N THR A 484 -3.23 -19.85 7.75
CA THR A 484 -3.47 -19.42 6.36
C THR A 484 -2.55 -20.17 5.40
N ARG A 485 -1.28 -20.35 5.76
CA ARG A 485 -0.29 -21.08 4.97
C ARG A 485 -0.70 -22.56 4.79
N GLU A 486 -1.08 -23.22 5.87
CA GLU A 486 -1.57 -24.61 5.84
C GLU A 486 -2.81 -24.76 4.94
N GLN A 487 -3.79 -23.86 5.07
CA GLN A 487 -4.99 -23.87 4.22
C GLN A 487 -4.65 -23.65 2.73
N MET A 488 -3.67 -22.83 2.43
CA MET A 488 -3.22 -22.60 1.04
C MET A 488 -2.53 -23.85 0.48
N GLN A 489 -1.67 -24.50 1.26
CA GLN A 489 -1.01 -25.76 0.86
C GLN A 489 -1.98 -26.93 0.68
N GLN A 490 -3.05 -27.01 1.49
CA GLN A 490 -4.09 -28.03 1.33
C GLN A 490 -4.89 -27.86 0.04
N ARG A 491 -5.08 -26.64 -0.44
CA ARG A 491 -5.87 -26.34 -1.65
C ARG A 491 -5.07 -26.52 -2.93
N THR A 492 -3.76 -26.22 -2.90
CA THR A 492 -2.92 -26.30 -4.10
C THR A 492 -1.45 -26.46 -3.71
N ASN A 493 -0.64 -27.04 -4.61
CA ASN A 493 0.79 -27.18 -4.38
C ASN A 493 1.50 -25.83 -4.62
N TRP A 494 1.88 -25.15 -3.55
CA TRP A 494 2.64 -23.90 -3.59
C TRP A 494 4.15 -24.10 -3.71
N GLY A 495 4.65 -25.35 -3.60
CA GLY A 495 6.09 -25.62 -3.58
C GLY A 495 6.81 -24.76 -2.54
N ASP A 496 7.95 -24.17 -2.92
CA ASP A 496 8.76 -23.34 -2.02
C ASP A 496 8.31 -21.87 -1.95
N LEU A 497 7.29 -21.46 -2.73
CA LEU A 497 6.87 -20.04 -2.79
C LEU A 497 6.41 -19.47 -1.45
N LEU A 498 5.85 -20.30 -0.56
CA LEU A 498 5.41 -19.87 0.77
C LEU A 498 6.54 -19.72 1.79
N THR A 499 7.69 -20.36 1.56
CA THR A 499 8.81 -20.45 2.50
C THR A 499 10.09 -19.80 1.97
N ALA A 500 10.19 -19.64 0.65
CA ALA A 500 11.38 -19.09 0.02
C ALA A 500 11.60 -17.62 0.43
N PRO A 501 12.85 -17.19 0.60
CA PRO A 501 13.19 -15.80 0.84
C PRO A 501 12.67 -14.90 -0.27
N PRO A 502 12.54 -13.58 -0.05
CA PRO A 502 12.18 -12.64 -1.09
C PRO A 502 13.05 -12.83 -2.33
N ALA A 503 12.46 -12.76 -3.51
CA ALA A 503 13.22 -12.79 -4.75
C ALA A 503 14.22 -11.62 -4.78
N GLN A 504 15.41 -11.85 -5.31
CA GLN A 504 16.33 -10.77 -5.64
C GLN A 504 15.91 -10.16 -6.98
N PRO A 505 16.06 -8.84 -7.17
CA PRO A 505 15.72 -8.22 -8.45
C PRO A 505 16.51 -8.85 -9.58
N LEU A 506 15.80 -9.28 -10.62
CA LEU A 506 16.40 -9.86 -11.83
C LEU A 506 17.02 -8.79 -12.73
N TYR A 507 16.50 -7.58 -12.62
CA TYR A 507 16.95 -6.40 -13.36
C TYR A 507 17.33 -5.29 -12.37
N PRO A 508 18.24 -4.37 -12.73
CA PRO A 508 18.57 -3.26 -11.87
C PRO A 508 17.31 -2.45 -11.58
N LEU A 509 16.85 -2.55 -10.33
CA LEU A 509 15.76 -1.69 -9.84
C LEU A 509 16.24 -0.24 -9.84
N PRO A 510 15.31 0.72 -9.95
CA PRO A 510 15.63 2.13 -9.74
C PRO A 510 16.43 2.24 -8.45
N SER A 511 17.67 2.72 -8.54
CA SER A 511 18.70 2.52 -7.54
C SER A 511 18.26 2.97 -6.14
N GLN A 512 18.39 2.05 -5.16
CA GLN A 512 18.42 2.40 -3.74
C GLN A 512 19.62 3.32 -3.41
N ASP A 513 20.50 3.53 -4.37
CA ASP A 513 21.81 4.18 -4.23
C ASP A 513 21.82 5.68 -4.56
N ARG A 514 20.68 6.36 -4.66
CA ARG A 514 20.69 7.83 -4.64
C ARG A 514 21.06 8.37 -3.24
N ARG A 515 22.01 7.72 -2.58
CA ARG A 515 22.44 8.09 -1.23
C ARG A 515 23.49 9.19 -1.22
N HIS A 516 24.07 9.56 -2.36
CA HIS A 516 25.29 10.35 -2.37
C HIS A 516 25.46 11.27 -3.61
N ASP A 517 24.40 11.97 -4.06
CA ASP A 517 24.66 13.12 -4.97
C ASP A 517 23.84 14.34 -4.56
#